data_2727b4763127a2c56318b6c825080889
#
_entry.id   2727b4763127a2c56318b6c825080889
#
_cell.length_a   1.000
_cell.length_b   1.000
_cell.length_c   1.000
_cell.angle_alpha   90.00
_cell.angle_beta   90.00
_cell.angle_gamma   90.00
#
_symmetry.space_group_name_H-M   'P 1'
#
loop_
_entity.id
_entity.type
_entity.pdbx_description
1 polymer ?
#
loop_
_entity_poly.entity_id
_entity_poly.type
_entity_poly.pdbx_seq_one_letter_code
_entity_poly.pdbx_strand_id
1 'polypeptide(L)'
;MPKSNSPRLSPEQSKISDLDRRVWAESLSFTSYGVCFGVRANRKRTLDRILLSLPPGWKPSRSRVVDRLYSFVLGVEEPRGKGQRLPRVYADEEKITGASTMKQAIDAFESDLQLFVAETAPRRVFVHAGVVGWRGKAIVIPGRSFSGKTSLVAALVKAGAIYYSDEYAVLDDQGRVHHYARPLSIRENGHPGKSKKYRVEALGGRSGVKPLPVGLVVVSKYKPGARWRPRELSAGEGALELMANTVSARRQPERMLEAVRLVASQAQVLKGNRGEAGQVVDFIFERLGRQ
;
A
#
# COMPACT_ATOMS: atom_id res chain seq x y z
N MET A 1 11.40 -27.73 -53.73
CA MET A 1 12.06 -27.19 -52.50
C MET A 1 11.03 -26.37 -51.75
N PRO A 2 10.56 -26.77 -50.57
CA PRO A 2 9.62 -25.98 -49.79
C PRO A 2 10.34 -24.88 -49.03
N LYS A 3 9.84 -23.64 -49.10
CA LYS A 3 10.32 -22.49 -48.34
C LYS A 3 9.94 -22.69 -46.86
N SER A 4 10.97 -22.69 -45.98
CA SER A 4 10.80 -22.74 -44.54
C SER A 4 10.10 -21.47 -44.06
N ASN A 5 8.86 -21.58 -43.64
CA ASN A 5 8.14 -20.52 -42.95
C ASN A 5 8.60 -20.54 -41.50
N SER A 6 9.60 -19.76 -41.15
CA SER A 6 9.92 -19.48 -39.74
C SER A 6 8.77 -18.65 -39.12
N PRO A 7 8.21 -19.04 -37.97
CA PRO A 7 7.14 -18.29 -37.36
C PRO A 7 7.69 -16.92 -36.95
N ARG A 8 7.05 -15.84 -37.45
CA ARG A 8 7.32 -14.49 -36.92
C ARG A 8 6.85 -14.44 -35.46
N LEU A 9 7.79 -14.24 -34.57
CA LEU A 9 7.50 -14.00 -33.14
C LEU A 9 6.53 -12.82 -33.02
N SER A 10 5.58 -12.92 -32.09
CA SER A 10 4.62 -11.85 -31.82
C SER A 10 5.34 -10.55 -31.40
N PRO A 11 4.76 -9.37 -31.62
CA PRO A 11 5.37 -8.08 -31.21
C PRO A 11 5.70 -8.00 -29.72
N GLU A 12 5.04 -8.80 -28.88
CA GLU A 12 5.32 -8.90 -27.44
C GLU A 12 6.60 -9.71 -27.17
N GLN A 13 6.82 -10.83 -27.86
CA GLN A 13 8.05 -11.64 -27.73
C GLN A 13 9.30 -10.89 -28.21
N SER A 14 9.17 -9.97 -29.18
CA SER A 14 10.30 -9.13 -29.60
C SER A 14 10.67 -8.07 -28.55
N LYS A 15 9.74 -7.64 -27.68
CA LYS A 15 10.01 -6.66 -26.62
C LYS A 15 10.79 -7.23 -25.45
N ILE A 16 10.60 -8.50 -25.10
CA ILE A 16 11.39 -9.22 -24.08
C ILE A 16 12.86 -9.22 -24.45
N SER A 17 13.18 -9.54 -25.69
CA SER A 17 14.55 -9.56 -26.20
C SER A 17 15.24 -8.18 -26.15
N ASP A 18 14.48 -7.09 -26.21
CA ASP A 18 15.02 -5.73 -26.16
C ASP A 18 15.41 -5.28 -24.74
N LEU A 19 14.65 -5.68 -23.71
CA LEU A 19 14.99 -5.38 -22.32
C LEU A 19 16.20 -6.20 -21.84
N ASP A 20 16.29 -7.46 -22.24
CA ASP A 20 17.40 -8.33 -21.82
C ASP A 20 18.72 -8.06 -22.54
N ARG A 21 18.67 -7.45 -23.72
CA ARG A 21 19.86 -6.99 -24.45
C ARG A 21 20.41 -5.66 -23.97
N ARG A 22 19.70 -4.94 -23.07
CA ARG A 22 20.16 -3.63 -22.59
C ARG A 22 21.27 -3.76 -21.55
N VAL A 23 22.20 -2.82 -21.60
CA VAL A 23 23.19 -2.64 -20.54
C VAL A 23 22.53 -1.90 -19.39
N TRP A 24 22.56 -2.53 -18.21
CA TRP A 24 22.04 -1.96 -16.97
C TRP A 24 23.17 -1.31 -16.18
N ALA A 25 23.01 -0.03 -15.83
CA ALA A 25 24.03 0.73 -15.10
C ALA A 25 23.97 0.48 -13.59
N GLU A 26 22.80 0.09 -13.08
CA GLU A 26 22.54 -0.15 -11.65
C GLU A 26 21.49 -1.26 -11.50
N SER A 27 21.65 -2.05 -10.44
CA SER A 27 20.64 -3.04 -10.03
C SER A 27 20.61 -3.19 -8.52
N LEU A 28 19.44 -3.55 -7.98
CA LEU A 28 19.21 -3.82 -6.57
C LEU A 28 18.24 -4.99 -6.47
N SER A 29 18.52 -5.94 -5.58
CA SER A 29 17.53 -6.93 -5.12
C SER A 29 17.20 -6.66 -3.66
N PHE A 30 15.92 -6.79 -3.29
CA PHE A 30 15.44 -6.59 -1.94
C PHE A 30 14.24 -7.46 -1.64
N THR A 31 13.96 -7.64 -0.35
CA THR A 31 12.76 -8.35 0.12
C THR A 31 11.86 -7.40 0.90
N SER A 32 10.55 -7.57 0.77
CA SER A 32 9.54 -6.91 1.59
C SER A 32 8.42 -7.88 1.90
N TYR A 33 8.10 -8.08 3.18
CA TYR A 33 7.09 -9.02 3.68
C TYR A 33 7.22 -10.44 3.09
N GLY A 34 8.44 -10.89 2.81
CA GLY A 34 8.73 -12.22 2.26
C GLY A 34 8.67 -12.33 0.75
N VAL A 35 8.36 -11.25 0.03
CA VAL A 35 8.40 -11.17 -1.44
C VAL A 35 9.75 -10.61 -1.87
N CYS A 36 10.38 -11.21 -2.87
CA CYS A 36 11.70 -10.82 -3.39
C CYS A 36 11.54 -10.00 -4.67
N PHE A 37 12.17 -8.84 -4.73
CA PHE A 37 12.10 -7.92 -5.86
C PHE A 37 13.48 -7.64 -6.45
N GLY A 38 13.50 -7.47 -7.77
CA GLY A 38 14.61 -6.88 -8.50
C GLY A 38 14.23 -5.51 -9.05
N VAL A 39 15.16 -4.57 -9.00
CA VAL A 39 15.06 -3.29 -9.71
C VAL A 39 16.33 -3.07 -10.48
N ARG A 40 16.23 -2.72 -11.77
CA ARG A 40 17.37 -2.37 -12.62
C ARG A 40 17.11 -1.06 -13.36
N ALA A 41 18.15 -0.28 -13.60
CA ALA A 41 18.08 0.99 -14.29
C ALA A 41 19.22 1.13 -15.31
N ASN A 42 18.93 1.72 -16.47
CA ASN A 42 19.92 1.97 -17.51
C ASN A 42 20.75 3.25 -17.29
N ARG A 43 20.51 3.99 -16.21
CA ARG A 43 21.27 5.20 -15.84
C ARG A 43 21.64 5.19 -14.36
N LYS A 44 22.85 5.64 -14.05
CA LYS A 44 23.35 5.84 -12.67
C LYS A 44 22.49 6.84 -11.90
N ARG A 45 22.46 6.71 -10.58
CA ARG A 45 21.70 7.53 -9.61
C ARG A 45 20.17 7.45 -9.77
N THR A 46 19.66 6.50 -10.55
CA THR A 46 18.23 6.25 -10.64
C THR A 46 17.75 5.54 -9.38
N LEU A 47 18.52 4.57 -8.89
CA LEU A 47 18.20 3.83 -7.67
C LEU A 47 18.14 4.71 -6.43
N ASP A 48 18.97 5.75 -6.31
CA ASP A 48 18.93 6.70 -5.18
C ASP A 48 17.54 7.33 -4.99
N ARG A 49 16.85 7.61 -6.11
CA ARG A 49 15.49 8.15 -6.10
C ARG A 49 14.45 7.08 -5.76
N ILE A 50 14.67 5.85 -6.22
CA ILE A 50 13.74 4.73 -6.04
C ILE A 50 13.77 4.22 -4.60
N LEU A 51 14.93 4.23 -3.94
CA LEU A 51 15.10 3.79 -2.55
C LEU A 51 14.14 4.45 -1.57
N LEU A 52 13.79 5.74 -1.82
CA LEU A 52 12.84 6.49 -0.99
C LEU A 52 11.39 6.02 -1.14
N SER A 53 11.10 5.26 -2.20
CA SER A 53 9.76 4.76 -2.53
C SER A 53 9.57 3.28 -2.21
N LEU A 54 10.61 2.61 -1.69
CA LEU A 54 10.51 1.20 -1.30
C LEU A 54 9.55 1.01 -0.10
N PRO A 55 8.88 -0.15 0.00
CA PRO A 55 7.93 -0.42 1.06
C PRO A 55 8.59 -0.38 2.44
N PRO A 56 7.85 -0.01 3.50
CA PRO A 56 8.40 -0.05 4.85
C PRO A 56 8.96 -1.42 5.22
N GLY A 57 10.09 -1.44 5.92
CA GLY A 57 10.72 -2.68 6.39
C GLY A 57 11.40 -3.51 5.30
N TRP A 58 11.63 -2.97 4.09
CA TRP A 58 12.42 -3.64 3.07
C TRP A 58 13.83 -3.93 3.56
N LYS A 59 14.42 -5.01 3.04
CA LYS A 59 15.80 -5.43 3.34
C LYS A 59 16.52 -5.76 2.05
N PRO A 60 17.80 -5.38 1.90
CA PRO A 60 18.60 -5.81 0.76
C PRO A 60 18.61 -7.34 0.65
N SER A 61 18.59 -7.85 -0.58
CA SER A 61 18.70 -9.28 -0.88
C SER A 61 19.89 -9.53 -1.80
N ARG A 62 20.50 -10.70 -1.67
CA ARG A 62 21.52 -11.20 -2.61
C ARG A 62 20.94 -12.22 -3.60
N SER A 63 19.64 -12.48 -3.53
CA SER A 63 18.99 -13.42 -4.44
C SER A 63 19.04 -12.90 -5.88
N ARG A 64 19.38 -13.82 -6.79
CA ARG A 64 19.30 -13.60 -8.23
C ARG A 64 17.90 -13.96 -8.79
N VAL A 65 17.14 -14.74 -8.03
CA VAL A 65 15.76 -15.10 -8.36
C VAL A 65 14.85 -14.14 -7.61
N VAL A 66 13.94 -13.49 -8.33
CA VAL A 66 13.00 -12.51 -7.80
C VAL A 66 11.59 -12.88 -8.22
N ASP A 67 10.62 -12.53 -7.38
CA ASP A 67 9.20 -12.75 -7.68
C ASP A 67 8.67 -11.71 -8.68
N ARG A 68 9.33 -10.54 -8.75
CA ARG A 68 9.02 -9.47 -9.71
C ARG A 68 10.24 -8.60 -10.01
N LEU A 69 10.48 -8.30 -11.28
CA LEU A 69 11.59 -7.47 -11.75
C LEU A 69 11.08 -6.15 -12.33
N TYR A 70 11.53 -5.04 -11.76
CA TYR A 70 11.27 -3.71 -12.32
C TYR A 70 12.44 -3.20 -13.14
N SER A 71 12.15 -2.68 -14.34
CA SER A 71 13.14 -2.13 -15.24
C SER A 71 12.84 -0.66 -15.57
N PHE A 72 13.73 0.25 -15.14
CA PHE A 72 13.67 1.67 -15.45
C PHE A 72 14.51 1.97 -16.67
N VAL A 73 13.87 2.38 -17.76
CA VAL A 73 14.51 2.76 -19.02
C VAL A 73 14.32 4.26 -19.22
N LEU A 74 15.40 5.02 -19.06
CA LEU A 74 15.43 6.46 -19.17
C LEU A 74 16.04 6.91 -20.49
N GLY A 75 15.49 7.98 -21.09
CA GLY A 75 16.06 8.58 -22.29
C GLY A 75 15.67 7.89 -23.60
N VAL A 76 14.55 7.17 -23.64
CA VAL A 76 14.02 6.56 -24.87
C VAL A 76 13.17 7.57 -25.63
N GLU A 77 13.43 7.72 -26.93
CA GLU A 77 12.61 8.55 -27.80
C GLU A 77 11.30 7.83 -28.15
N GLU A 78 10.20 8.57 -28.15
CA GLU A 78 8.91 8.05 -28.63
C GLU A 78 8.94 8.06 -30.17
N PRO A 79 8.50 6.97 -30.87
CA PRO A 79 8.54 6.87 -32.32
C PRO A 79 7.71 7.93 -33.08
N ARG A 80 6.79 8.59 -32.37
CA ARG A 80 5.89 9.63 -32.92
C ARG A 80 5.95 10.95 -32.12
N GLY A 81 6.87 11.11 -31.19
CA GLY A 81 6.96 12.29 -30.31
C GLY A 81 8.05 13.25 -30.76
N LYS A 82 7.86 14.54 -30.52
CA LYS A 82 8.80 15.64 -30.80
C LYS A 82 10.11 15.53 -29.99
N GLY A 83 10.90 14.44 -30.14
CA GLY A 83 12.19 14.27 -29.48
C GLY A 83 12.16 14.18 -27.92
N GLN A 84 10.99 14.04 -27.31
CA GLN A 84 10.88 13.96 -25.87
C GLN A 84 11.34 12.58 -25.37
N ARG A 85 12.36 12.57 -24.53
CA ARG A 85 12.93 11.37 -23.92
C ARG A 85 12.21 11.05 -22.60
N LEU A 86 11.16 10.23 -22.69
CA LEU A 86 10.31 9.89 -21.55
C LEU A 86 10.85 8.71 -20.73
N PRO A 87 10.65 8.68 -19.40
CA PRO A 87 10.94 7.52 -18.59
C PRO A 87 9.91 6.42 -18.85
N ARG A 88 10.39 5.18 -18.99
CA ARG A 88 9.54 3.98 -19.08
C ARG A 88 9.85 3.05 -17.92
N VAL A 89 8.82 2.51 -17.28
CA VAL A 89 8.95 1.50 -16.24
C VAL A 89 8.23 0.25 -16.68
N TYR A 90 8.91 -0.86 -16.53
CA TYR A 90 8.37 -2.19 -16.80
C TYR A 90 8.35 -2.99 -15.50
N ALA A 91 7.31 -3.77 -15.31
CA ALA A 91 7.22 -4.84 -14.33
C ALA A 91 7.28 -6.15 -15.09
N ASP A 92 8.35 -6.92 -14.87
CA ASP A 92 8.72 -8.05 -15.70
C ASP A 92 8.81 -7.62 -17.18
N GLU A 93 7.85 -8.00 -17.99
CA GLU A 93 7.77 -7.70 -19.42
C GLU A 93 6.74 -6.62 -19.75
N GLU A 94 5.86 -6.31 -18.78
CA GLU A 94 4.75 -5.39 -18.98
C GLU A 94 5.16 -3.94 -18.69
N LYS A 95 4.83 -3.02 -19.62
CA LYS A 95 5.00 -1.59 -19.41
C LYS A 95 3.92 -1.07 -18.48
N ILE A 96 4.29 -0.72 -17.23
CA ILE A 96 3.34 -0.26 -16.22
C ILE A 96 3.01 1.24 -16.31
N THR A 97 3.78 2.04 -17.06
CA THR A 97 3.49 3.47 -17.20
C THR A 97 3.99 4.07 -18.50
N GLY A 98 3.23 5.05 -19.01
CA GLY A 98 3.62 6.02 -20.04
C GLY A 98 3.94 7.38 -19.42
N ALA A 99 4.71 7.43 -18.33
CA ALA A 99 4.99 8.63 -17.56
C ALA A 99 5.68 9.73 -18.39
N SER A 100 5.26 10.96 -18.21
CA SER A 100 5.90 12.15 -18.81
C SER A 100 7.03 12.68 -17.94
N THR A 101 7.10 12.30 -16.68
CA THR A 101 8.12 12.74 -15.72
C THR A 101 8.67 11.57 -14.90
N MET A 102 9.89 11.74 -14.37
CA MET A 102 10.48 10.75 -13.46
C MET A 102 9.64 10.58 -12.17
N LYS A 103 8.98 11.65 -11.70
CA LYS A 103 8.08 11.56 -10.55
C LYS A 103 6.91 10.62 -10.85
N GLN A 104 6.22 10.79 -11.97
CA GLN A 104 5.12 9.91 -12.38
C GLN A 104 5.59 8.46 -12.56
N ALA A 105 6.80 8.25 -13.08
CA ALA A 105 7.39 6.93 -13.22
C ALA A 105 7.61 6.25 -11.87
N ILE A 106 8.13 7.00 -10.89
CA ILE A 106 8.32 6.52 -9.52
C ILE A 106 6.96 6.28 -8.83
N ASP A 107 5.99 7.17 -8.98
CA ASP A 107 4.66 7.01 -8.38
C ASP A 107 3.94 5.75 -8.92
N ALA A 108 4.08 5.46 -10.22
CA ALA A 108 3.53 4.24 -10.83
C ALA A 108 4.25 2.98 -10.33
N PHE A 109 5.57 3.00 -10.28
CA PHE A 109 6.38 1.92 -9.69
C PHE A 109 5.98 1.66 -8.23
N GLU A 110 5.88 2.71 -7.44
CA GLU A 110 5.49 2.65 -6.03
C GLU A 110 4.11 2.01 -5.85
N SER A 111 3.14 2.40 -6.69
CA SER A 111 1.78 1.88 -6.63
C SER A 111 1.71 0.40 -7.02
N ASP A 112 2.38 0.00 -8.10
CA ASP A 112 2.44 -1.39 -8.55
C ASP A 112 3.17 -2.29 -7.55
N LEU A 113 4.32 -1.85 -7.05
CA LEU A 113 5.10 -2.57 -6.03
C LEU A 113 4.29 -2.83 -4.76
N GLN A 114 3.56 -1.82 -4.27
CA GLN A 114 2.74 -1.96 -3.06
C GLN A 114 1.58 -2.92 -3.27
N LEU A 115 0.91 -2.82 -4.41
CA LEU A 115 -0.18 -3.72 -4.75
C LEU A 115 0.33 -5.17 -4.86
N PHE A 116 1.45 -5.38 -5.53
CA PHE A 116 2.04 -6.70 -5.67
C PHE A 116 2.43 -7.30 -4.32
N VAL A 117 3.08 -6.52 -3.44
CA VAL A 117 3.35 -6.98 -2.06
C VAL A 117 2.06 -7.34 -1.34
N ALA A 118 1.04 -6.48 -1.40
CA ALA A 118 -0.22 -6.70 -0.70
C ALA A 118 -0.99 -7.94 -1.21
N GLU A 119 -0.84 -8.28 -2.49
CA GLU A 119 -1.48 -9.45 -3.10
C GLU A 119 -0.72 -10.76 -2.85
N THR A 120 0.62 -10.71 -2.77
CA THR A 120 1.47 -11.91 -2.86
C THR A 120 2.26 -12.23 -1.60
N ALA A 121 2.30 -11.33 -0.61
CA ALA A 121 3.04 -11.55 0.64
C ALA A 121 2.64 -12.88 1.32
N PRO A 122 3.57 -13.87 1.51
CA PRO A 122 3.24 -15.25 1.88
C PRO A 122 2.83 -15.23 3.32
N ARG A 123 2.56 -14.85 4.20
CA ARG A 123 2.18 -14.91 5.63
C ARG A 123 1.56 -13.61 6.13
N ARG A 124 1.01 -12.82 5.22
CA ARG A 124 0.40 -11.54 5.59
C ARG A 124 -0.88 -11.32 4.81
N VAL A 125 -1.85 -10.76 5.48
CA VAL A 125 -3.10 -10.31 4.86
C VAL A 125 -3.14 -8.80 4.93
N PHE A 126 -3.28 -8.17 3.77
CA PHE A 126 -3.32 -6.72 3.64
C PHE A 126 -4.76 -6.24 3.52
N VAL A 127 -5.22 -5.49 4.51
CA VAL A 127 -6.54 -4.83 4.51
C VAL A 127 -6.32 -3.35 4.23
N HIS A 128 -7.01 -2.80 3.25
CA HIS A 128 -6.98 -1.36 2.97
C HIS A 128 -7.60 -0.59 4.13
N ALA A 129 -6.76 -0.07 5.02
CA ALA A 129 -7.15 0.52 6.28
C ALA A 129 -6.11 1.51 6.82
N GLY A 130 -6.59 2.53 7.53
CA GLY A 130 -5.75 3.28 8.45
C GLY A 130 -5.55 2.49 9.75
N VAL A 131 -4.40 2.68 10.40
CA VAL A 131 -4.06 2.01 11.66
C VAL A 131 -3.33 2.95 12.60
N VAL A 132 -3.80 3.00 13.83
CA VAL A 132 -3.07 3.65 14.93
C VAL A 132 -3.03 2.71 16.14
N GLY A 133 -2.00 2.88 16.98
CA GLY A 133 -1.87 2.16 18.26
C GLY A 133 -2.30 3.04 19.43
N TRP A 134 -3.06 2.49 20.36
CA TRP A 134 -3.47 3.13 21.59
C TRP A 134 -3.47 2.13 22.74
N ARG A 135 -2.79 2.45 23.85
CA ARG A 135 -2.72 1.58 25.06
C ARG A 135 -2.38 0.11 24.76
N GLY A 136 -1.43 -0.13 23.85
CA GLY A 136 -0.97 -1.49 23.51
C GLY A 136 -1.87 -2.28 22.56
N LYS A 137 -2.96 -1.69 22.04
CA LYS A 137 -3.87 -2.29 21.06
C LYS A 137 -3.93 -1.45 19.79
N ALA A 138 -4.23 -2.07 18.67
CA ALA A 138 -4.44 -1.39 17.38
C ALA A 138 -5.91 -0.99 17.20
N ILE A 139 -6.12 0.21 16.65
CA ILE A 139 -7.38 0.68 16.08
C ILE A 139 -7.24 0.59 14.57
N VAL A 140 -8.05 -0.25 13.94
CA VAL A 140 -8.08 -0.46 12.49
C VAL A 140 -9.28 0.27 11.90
N ILE A 141 -9.04 1.08 10.86
CA ILE A 141 -10.04 1.92 10.20
C ILE A 141 -10.14 1.48 8.74
N PRO A 142 -10.89 0.39 8.43
CA PRO A 142 -11.03 -0.09 7.06
C PRO A 142 -11.85 0.89 6.21
N GLY A 143 -11.54 0.94 4.91
CA GLY A 143 -12.30 1.76 3.98
C GLY A 143 -11.54 2.03 2.70
N ARG A 144 -12.26 2.26 1.62
CA ARG A 144 -11.71 2.60 0.30
C ARG A 144 -11.11 4.00 0.31
N SER A 145 -10.39 4.34 -0.74
CA SER A 145 -9.92 5.70 -0.98
C SER A 145 -11.10 6.69 -0.87
N PHE A 146 -10.85 7.86 -0.32
CA PHE A 146 -11.85 8.92 -0.10
C PHE A 146 -12.90 8.68 1.01
N SER A 147 -12.78 7.61 1.80
CA SER A 147 -13.68 7.40 2.96
C SER A 147 -13.37 8.31 4.17
N GLY A 148 -12.28 9.08 4.11
CA GLY A 148 -11.83 9.95 5.20
C GLY A 148 -10.88 9.26 6.20
N LYS A 149 -10.33 8.08 5.89
CA LYS A 149 -9.37 7.35 6.74
C LYS A 149 -8.21 8.23 7.21
N THR A 150 -7.49 8.83 6.26
CA THR A 150 -6.30 9.63 6.54
C THR A 150 -6.59 10.80 7.50
N SER A 151 -7.74 11.46 7.34
CA SER A 151 -8.17 12.53 8.26
C SER A 151 -8.40 12.01 9.67
N LEU A 152 -9.02 10.82 9.81
CA LEU A 152 -9.26 10.22 11.12
C LEU A 152 -7.94 9.72 11.76
N VAL A 153 -7.08 9.08 10.98
CA VAL A 153 -5.73 8.69 11.43
C VAL A 153 -4.95 9.91 11.91
N ALA A 154 -4.94 11.00 11.13
CA ALA A 154 -4.24 12.22 11.50
C ALA A 154 -4.80 12.85 12.79
N ALA A 155 -6.14 12.84 12.98
CA ALA A 155 -6.77 13.35 14.21
C ALA A 155 -6.39 12.50 15.44
N LEU A 156 -6.42 11.16 15.32
CA LEU A 156 -6.02 10.24 16.39
C LEU A 156 -4.53 10.40 16.74
N VAL A 157 -3.67 10.55 15.74
CA VAL A 157 -2.22 10.79 15.94
C VAL A 157 -1.98 12.12 16.66
N LYS A 158 -2.65 13.21 16.25
CA LYS A 158 -2.56 14.51 16.93
C LYS A 158 -3.03 14.44 18.39
N ALA A 159 -3.95 13.54 18.69
CA ALA A 159 -4.43 13.29 20.05
C ALA A 159 -3.56 12.27 20.85
N GLY A 160 -2.39 11.88 20.33
CA GLY A 160 -1.40 11.08 21.01
C GLY A 160 -1.36 9.59 20.64
N ALA A 161 -2.16 9.12 19.69
CA ALA A 161 -2.04 7.75 19.19
C ALA A 161 -0.73 7.54 18.43
N ILE A 162 -0.21 6.32 18.49
CA ILE A 162 0.99 5.91 17.75
C ILE A 162 0.60 5.55 16.32
N TYR A 163 1.27 6.12 15.33
CA TYR A 163 1.01 5.87 13.92
C TYR A 163 1.55 4.51 13.47
N TYR A 164 0.74 3.76 12.73
CA TYR A 164 1.12 2.50 12.11
C TYR A 164 0.97 2.52 10.59
N SER A 165 -0.14 3.05 10.06
CA SER A 165 -0.41 3.14 8.63
C SER A 165 -1.62 4.04 8.34
N ASP A 166 -1.71 4.57 7.12
CA ASP A 166 -2.95 5.11 6.55
C ASP A 166 -3.35 4.43 5.23
N GLU A 167 -2.59 3.38 4.84
CA GLU A 167 -2.79 2.63 3.59
C GLU A 167 -3.22 1.19 3.84
N TYR A 168 -2.43 0.42 4.65
CA TYR A 168 -2.69 -0.99 4.92
C TYR A 168 -2.60 -1.36 6.40
N ALA A 169 -3.58 -2.10 6.89
CA ALA A 169 -3.42 -2.96 8.05
C ALA A 169 -2.81 -4.28 7.57
N VAL A 170 -1.57 -4.56 7.99
CA VAL A 170 -0.85 -5.79 7.64
C VAL A 170 -1.02 -6.80 8.76
N LEU A 171 -1.92 -7.76 8.57
CA LEU A 171 -2.26 -8.77 9.56
C LEU A 171 -1.34 -10.00 9.46
N ASP A 172 -0.95 -10.54 10.61
CA ASP A 172 -0.31 -11.86 10.70
C ASP A 172 -1.31 -12.98 11.03
N ASP A 173 -0.80 -14.23 11.08
CA ASP A 173 -1.59 -15.42 11.38
C ASP A 173 -2.17 -15.44 12.81
N GLN A 174 -1.78 -14.50 13.69
CA GLN A 174 -2.31 -14.29 15.03
C GLN A 174 -3.30 -13.11 15.10
N GLY A 175 -3.66 -12.52 13.97
CA GLY A 175 -4.54 -11.35 13.90
C GLY A 175 -3.90 -10.04 14.41
N ARG A 176 -2.58 -10.00 14.60
CA ARG A 176 -1.88 -8.78 15.02
C ARG A 176 -1.56 -7.93 13.80
N VAL A 177 -1.62 -6.60 13.98
CA VAL A 177 -1.24 -5.63 12.96
C VAL A 177 0.25 -5.32 13.05
N HIS A 178 0.96 -5.46 11.94
CA HIS A 178 2.33 -4.99 11.74
C HIS A 178 2.32 -3.55 11.20
N HIS A 179 3.39 -2.81 11.49
CA HIS A 179 3.53 -1.45 10.98
C HIS A 179 3.71 -1.43 9.45
N TYR A 180 3.08 -0.43 8.82
CA TYR A 180 3.26 -0.10 7.41
C TYR A 180 3.33 1.43 7.29
N ALA A 181 4.27 2.03 8.04
CA ALA A 181 4.37 3.48 8.17
C ALA A 181 4.91 4.11 6.89
N ARG A 182 4.08 4.93 6.27
CA ARG A 182 4.41 5.78 5.12
C ARG A 182 4.01 7.22 5.42
N PRO A 183 4.55 8.22 4.68
CA PRO A 183 4.06 9.58 4.83
C PRO A 183 2.56 9.67 4.55
N LEU A 184 1.81 10.30 5.45
CA LEU A 184 0.36 10.50 5.30
C LEU A 184 0.07 11.42 4.11
N SER A 185 -0.85 11.02 3.25
CA SER A 185 -1.29 11.83 2.12
C SER A 185 -2.54 12.65 2.50
N ILE A 186 -2.32 13.84 3.05
CA ILE A 186 -3.38 14.74 3.51
C ILE A 186 -3.75 15.69 2.38
N ARG A 187 -5.05 15.83 2.10
CA ARG A 187 -5.56 16.78 1.12
C ARG A 187 -5.59 18.19 1.68
N GLU A 188 -5.12 19.13 0.88
CA GLU A 188 -5.26 20.55 1.18
C GLU A 188 -6.65 21.03 0.75
N ASN A 189 -7.39 21.63 1.68
CA ASN A 189 -8.69 22.31 1.46
C ASN A 189 -9.77 21.46 0.76
N GLY A 190 -9.78 20.14 0.91
CA GLY A 190 -10.84 19.29 0.36
C GLY A 190 -10.84 19.16 -1.18
N HIS A 191 -9.90 19.77 -1.88
CA HIS A 191 -9.84 19.71 -3.34
C HIS A 191 -9.36 18.33 -3.83
N PRO A 192 -10.09 17.68 -4.75
CA PRO A 192 -9.62 16.47 -5.42
C PRO A 192 -8.37 16.80 -6.23
N GLY A 193 -7.26 16.07 -5.97
CA GLY A 193 -6.04 16.16 -6.79
C GLY A 193 -4.85 16.89 -6.16
N LYS A 194 -5.03 17.64 -5.07
CA LYS A 194 -3.90 18.24 -4.32
C LYS A 194 -3.76 17.58 -2.97
N SER A 195 -2.91 16.57 -2.87
CA SER A 195 -2.51 15.97 -1.59
C SER A 195 -1.03 16.26 -1.32
N LYS A 196 -0.72 16.56 -0.06
CA LYS A 196 0.63 16.74 0.41
C LYS A 196 1.01 15.59 1.33
N LYS A 197 2.20 15.03 1.11
CA LYS A 197 2.73 13.94 1.93
C LYS A 197 3.39 14.54 3.18
N TYR A 198 2.95 14.12 4.36
CA TYR A 198 3.49 14.53 5.66
C TYR A 198 4.10 13.33 6.37
N ARG A 199 5.31 13.49 6.88
CA ARG A 199 5.83 12.55 7.87
C ARG A 199 5.03 12.68 9.17
N VAL A 200 4.85 11.59 9.90
CA VAL A 200 4.04 11.61 11.13
C VAL A 200 4.64 12.53 12.19
N GLU A 201 5.96 12.69 12.21
CA GLU A 201 6.67 13.59 13.11
C GLU A 201 6.28 15.08 12.87
N ALA A 202 5.96 15.43 11.63
CA ALA A 202 5.47 16.78 11.29
C ALA A 202 4.05 17.06 11.84
N LEU A 203 3.34 16.01 12.27
CA LEU A 203 2.04 16.11 12.95
C LEU A 203 2.17 16.02 14.47
N GLY A 204 3.39 16.00 15.02
CA GLY A 204 3.68 15.79 16.44
C GLY A 204 3.54 14.32 16.88
N GLY A 205 3.41 13.38 15.94
CA GLY A 205 3.24 11.96 16.22
C GLY A 205 4.55 11.18 16.15
N ARG A 206 4.44 9.87 16.40
CA ARG A 206 5.54 8.90 16.27
C ARG A 206 5.04 7.62 15.62
N SER A 207 5.91 6.91 14.89
CA SER A 207 5.59 5.61 14.30
C SER A 207 5.81 4.48 15.28
N GLY A 208 4.89 3.50 15.29
CA GLY A 208 5.05 2.24 16.00
C GLY A 208 5.82 1.23 15.17
N VAL A 209 6.49 0.27 15.84
CA VAL A 209 7.27 -0.79 15.17
C VAL A 209 6.88 -2.20 15.63
N LYS A 210 6.37 -2.36 16.87
CA LYS A 210 5.99 -3.66 17.42
C LYS A 210 4.59 -4.05 16.94
N PRO A 211 4.37 -5.33 16.54
CA PRO A 211 3.02 -5.79 16.22
C PRO A 211 2.06 -5.61 17.39
N LEU A 212 0.81 -5.20 17.12
CA LEU A 212 -0.22 -5.00 18.11
C LEU A 212 -1.43 -5.91 17.86
N PRO A 213 -2.06 -6.44 18.91
CA PRO A 213 -3.38 -7.05 18.79
C PRO A 213 -4.41 -5.99 18.40
N VAL A 214 -5.39 -6.34 17.57
CA VAL A 214 -6.49 -5.44 17.22
C VAL A 214 -7.49 -5.40 18.36
N GLY A 215 -7.72 -4.21 18.93
CA GLY A 215 -8.75 -4.02 19.98
C GLY A 215 -10.03 -3.37 19.45
N LEU A 216 -9.92 -2.59 18.37
CA LEU A 216 -11.07 -1.87 17.83
C LEU A 216 -10.99 -1.78 16.31
N VAL A 217 -12.11 -2.03 15.64
CA VAL A 217 -12.30 -1.76 14.20
C VAL A 217 -13.36 -0.67 14.04
N VAL A 218 -13.01 0.41 13.33
CA VAL A 218 -13.89 1.57 13.14
C VAL A 218 -14.25 1.69 11.66
N VAL A 219 -15.38 1.14 11.28
CA VAL A 219 -15.94 1.25 9.91
C VAL A 219 -16.70 2.57 9.81
N SER A 220 -16.04 3.62 9.30
CA SER A 220 -16.62 4.94 9.26
C SER A 220 -16.72 5.52 7.84
N LYS A 221 -17.81 6.21 7.56
CA LYS A 221 -17.99 7.02 6.34
C LYS A 221 -18.14 8.48 6.73
N TYR A 222 -17.33 9.35 6.10
CA TYR A 222 -17.49 10.79 6.30
C TYR A 222 -18.79 11.27 5.67
N LYS A 223 -19.58 12.03 6.44
CA LYS A 223 -20.78 12.74 6.00
C LYS A 223 -20.81 14.09 6.70
N PRO A 224 -20.78 15.22 5.98
CA PRO A 224 -20.81 16.54 6.59
C PRO A 224 -21.99 16.69 7.58
N GLY A 225 -21.70 17.24 8.77
CA GLY A 225 -22.70 17.47 9.82
C GLY A 225 -23.21 16.22 10.55
N ALA A 226 -22.77 15.02 10.18
CA ALA A 226 -23.21 13.80 10.87
C ALA A 226 -22.68 13.75 12.30
N ARG A 227 -23.54 13.37 13.23
CA ARG A 227 -23.13 13.01 14.60
C ARG A 227 -22.73 11.55 14.64
N TRP A 228 -21.61 11.24 15.30
CA TRP A 228 -21.13 9.89 15.47
C TRP A 228 -22.04 9.08 16.41
N ARG A 229 -22.82 8.18 15.85
CA ARG A 229 -23.69 7.25 16.56
C ARG A 229 -23.47 5.86 15.94
N PRO A 230 -22.36 5.18 16.27
CA PRO A 230 -22.06 3.89 15.68
C PRO A 230 -22.95 2.81 16.27
N ARG A 231 -23.28 1.82 15.45
CA ARG A 231 -23.74 0.53 15.93
C ARG A 231 -22.56 -0.44 16.08
N GLU A 232 -22.66 -1.30 17.04
CA GLU A 232 -21.75 -2.41 17.18
C GLU A 232 -22.16 -3.53 16.20
N LEU A 233 -21.17 -4.10 15.51
CA LEU A 233 -21.38 -5.20 14.58
C LEU A 233 -21.10 -6.53 15.28
N SER A 234 -21.82 -7.58 14.88
CA SER A 234 -21.45 -8.95 15.19
C SER A 234 -20.10 -9.31 14.56
N ALA A 235 -19.43 -10.35 15.08
CA ALA A 235 -18.17 -10.82 14.52
C ALA A 235 -18.27 -11.18 13.01
N GLY A 236 -19.40 -11.75 12.60
CA GLY A 236 -19.66 -12.07 11.18
C GLY A 236 -19.76 -10.82 10.30
N GLU A 237 -20.55 -9.81 10.74
CA GLU A 237 -20.66 -8.54 10.02
C GLU A 237 -19.30 -7.81 9.97
N GLY A 238 -18.55 -7.83 11.08
CA GLY A 238 -17.20 -7.24 11.16
C GLY A 238 -16.21 -7.90 10.21
N ALA A 239 -16.25 -9.24 10.11
CA ALA A 239 -15.42 -9.98 9.16
C ALA A 239 -15.75 -9.60 7.70
N LEU A 240 -17.04 -9.44 7.35
CA LEU A 240 -17.46 -9.00 6.01
C LEU A 240 -16.94 -7.57 5.68
N GLU A 241 -16.98 -6.65 6.65
CA GLU A 241 -16.44 -5.28 6.45
C GLU A 241 -14.91 -5.29 6.23
N LEU A 242 -14.17 -6.11 6.95
CA LEU A 242 -12.73 -6.29 6.75
C LEU A 242 -12.44 -6.95 5.39
N MET A 243 -13.17 -8.03 5.05
CA MET A 243 -13.04 -8.75 3.78
C MET A 243 -13.27 -7.83 2.57
N ALA A 244 -14.29 -6.97 2.62
CA ALA A 244 -14.60 -6.01 1.55
C ALA A 244 -13.46 -5.02 1.25
N ASN A 245 -12.50 -4.88 2.18
CA ASN A 245 -11.33 -4.01 2.05
C ASN A 245 -10.01 -4.80 1.96
N THR A 246 -10.04 -6.14 1.84
CA THR A 246 -8.84 -6.97 1.76
C THR A 246 -8.33 -7.06 0.33
N VAL A 247 -7.03 -6.83 0.13
CA VAL A 247 -6.38 -6.82 -1.18
C VAL A 247 -6.17 -8.25 -1.70
N SER A 248 -5.65 -9.14 -0.86
CA SER A 248 -5.27 -10.51 -1.23
C SER A 248 -6.44 -11.50 -1.34
N ALA A 249 -7.69 -11.04 -1.24
CA ALA A 249 -8.88 -11.89 -1.16
C ALA A 249 -8.99 -12.92 -2.31
N ARG A 250 -8.58 -12.58 -3.53
CA ARG A 250 -8.63 -13.46 -4.69
C ARG A 250 -7.49 -14.48 -4.74
N ARG A 251 -6.31 -14.12 -4.24
CA ARG A 251 -5.10 -14.96 -4.33
C ARG A 251 -4.93 -15.88 -3.13
N GLN A 252 -5.40 -15.47 -1.96
CA GLN A 252 -5.24 -16.18 -0.69
C GLN A 252 -6.58 -16.19 0.10
N PRO A 253 -7.69 -16.74 -0.45
CA PRO A 253 -9.02 -16.61 0.14
C PRO A 253 -9.15 -17.25 1.52
N GLU A 254 -8.56 -18.42 1.74
CA GLU A 254 -8.61 -19.13 3.02
C GLU A 254 -7.89 -18.33 4.11
N ARG A 255 -6.64 -17.93 3.87
CA ARG A 255 -5.86 -17.13 4.83
C ARG A 255 -6.52 -15.80 5.12
N MET A 256 -7.06 -15.15 4.09
CA MET A 256 -7.81 -13.90 4.25
C MET A 256 -9.00 -14.13 5.19
N LEU A 257 -9.79 -15.16 4.95
CA LEU A 257 -10.98 -15.46 5.76
C LEU A 257 -10.61 -15.75 7.22
N GLU A 258 -9.57 -16.55 7.46
CA GLU A 258 -9.07 -16.85 8.80
C GLU A 258 -8.62 -15.57 9.53
N ALA A 259 -7.82 -14.72 8.88
CA ALA A 259 -7.30 -13.50 9.49
C ALA A 259 -8.42 -12.50 9.83
N VAL A 260 -9.36 -12.24 8.91
CA VAL A 260 -10.45 -11.29 9.17
C VAL A 260 -11.42 -11.81 10.21
N ARG A 261 -11.72 -13.14 10.23
CA ARG A 261 -12.52 -13.78 11.25
C ARG A 261 -11.89 -13.67 12.63
N LEU A 262 -10.59 -13.94 12.72
CA LEU A 262 -9.84 -13.84 13.98
C LEU A 262 -9.87 -12.40 14.52
N VAL A 263 -9.59 -11.40 13.68
CA VAL A 263 -9.67 -9.99 14.09
C VAL A 263 -11.08 -9.62 14.54
N ALA A 264 -12.11 -9.99 13.77
CA ALA A 264 -13.49 -9.63 14.08
C ALA A 264 -14.05 -10.33 15.34
N SER A 265 -13.48 -11.50 15.73
CA SER A 265 -13.87 -12.19 16.95
C SER A 265 -13.17 -11.67 18.21
N GLN A 266 -12.00 -11.02 18.05
CA GLN A 266 -11.20 -10.50 19.17
C GLN A 266 -11.39 -9.01 19.42
N ALA A 267 -11.79 -8.25 18.39
CA ALA A 267 -11.94 -6.81 18.43
C ALA A 267 -13.40 -6.38 18.48
N GLN A 268 -13.70 -5.29 19.18
CA GLN A 268 -14.98 -4.62 19.02
C GLN A 268 -15.05 -3.99 17.62
N VAL A 269 -16.16 -4.15 16.92
CA VAL A 269 -16.34 -3.58 15.57
C VAL A 269 -17.48 -2.57 15.59
N LEU A 270 -17.18 -1.32 15.26
CA LEU A 270 -18.14 -0.21 15.23
C LEU A 270 -18.35 0.29 13.81
N LYS A 271 -19.61 0.52 13.42
CA LYS A 271 -19.96 1.08 12.10
C LYS A 271 -20.89 2.26 12.22
N GLY A 272 -20.55 3.36 11.51
CA GLY A 272 -21.40 4.56 11.51
C GLY A 272 -20.94 5.64 10.53
N ASN A 273 -21.79 6.67 10.38
CA ASN A 273 -21.42 7.90 9.70
C ASN A 273 -20.81 8.87 10.71
N ARG A 274 -19.73 9.55 10.35
CA ARG A 274 -19.11 10.58 11.17
C ARG A 274 -19.03 11.92 10.46
N GLY A 275 -19.11 12.99 11.22
CA GLY A 275 -18.72 14.33 10.83
C GLY A 275 -17.20 14.53 10.88
N GLU A 276 -16.76 15.62 11.45
CA GLU A 276 -15.35 15.97 11.54
C GLU A 276 -14.56 14.95 12.39
N ALA A 277 -13.34 14.65 11.93
CA ALA A 277 -12.51 13.62 12.54
C ALA A 277 -12.19 13.88 14.03
N GLY A 278 -11.93 15.14 14.39
CA GLY A 278 -11.64 15.51 15.78
C GLY A 278 -12.78 15.23 16.76
N GLN A 279 -14.04 15.28 16.30
CA GLN A 279 -15.20 15.08 17.15
C GLN A 279 -15.42 13.64 17.64
N VAL A 280 -14.71 12.67 17.04
CA VAL A 280 -14.90 11.25 17.35
C VAL A 280 -13.72 10.62 18.10
N VAL A 281 -12.64 11.38 18.28
CA VAL A 281 -11.39 10.89 18.85
C VAL A 281 -11.58 10.38 20.28
N ASP A 282 -12.17 11.18 21.16
CA ASP A 282 -12.36 10.82 22.57
C ASP A 282 -13.24 9.58 22.72
N PHE A 283 -14.33 9.50 21.95
CA PHE A 283 -15.19 8.33 21.92
C PHE A 283 -14.42 7.06 21.54
N ILE A 284 -13.57 7.14 20.51
CA ILE A 284 -12.76 6.00 20.02
C ILE A 284 -11.76 5.56 21.10
N PHE A 285 -11.09 6.49 21.76
CA PHE A 285 -10.13 6.20 22.84
C PHE A 285 -10.78 5.60 24.08
N GLU A 286 -11.95 6.12 24.48
CA GLU A 286 -12.71 5.58 25.60
C GLU A 286 -13.17 4.15 25.39
N ARG A 287 -13.59 3.80 24.15
CA ARG A 287 -14.00 2.44 23.83
C ARG A 287 -12.87 1.43 24.02
N LEU A 288 -11.64 1.81 23.67
CA LEU A 288 -10.48 0.94 23.86
C LEU A 288 -9.95 0.94 25.31
N GLY A 289 -10.27 1.96 26.09
CA GLY A 289 -9.88 2.09 27.49
C GLY A 289 -10.81 1.38 28.47
N ARG A 290 -11.99 0.97 28.05
CA ARG A 290 -12.99 0.26 28.88
C ARG A 290 -12.92 -1.28 28.77
N GLN A 291 -11.96 -1.82 28.01
CA GLN A 291 -11.75 -3.28 27.84
C GLN A 291 -10.65 -3.81 28.76
#